data_bb6bafcdb97f60f11a54622b3e07af87
#
_entry.id   bb6bafcdb97f60f11a54622b3e07af87
#
_cell.length_a   1.000
_cell.length_b   1.000
_cell.length_c   1.000
_cell.angle_alpha   90.00
_cell.angle_beta   90.00
_cell.angle_gamma   90.00
#
_symmetry.space_group_name_H-M   'P 1'
#
loop_
_entity.id
_entity.type
_entity.pdbx_description
1 polymer ?
#
loop_
_entity_poly.entity_id
_entity_poly.type
_entity_poly.pdbx_seq_one_letter_code
_entity_poly.pdbx_strand_id
1 'polypeptide(L)'
;KLRIATEIEGHPDNVAPAIFGNLVVASYIGEDVQYVTADFPTCDLVAFVPSYQLKTSDSRNVLPKEWSYKEAVAASSVANVAIAALLKGDLVTAGRSIELDHFHERYRQSLVKEFPQVKEVAHQHDAYATYLSGAGPTIMNLLAPEHTAAFVAALEKLGLEGQIFQL
;
A
#
# COMPACT_ATOMS: atom_id res chain seq x y z
N LYS A 1 -21.87 -5.29 -11.34
CA LYS A 1 -20.74 -6.22 -11.11
C LYS A 1 -19.99 -5.85 -9.83
N LEU A 2 -19.54 -4.58 -9.67
CA LEU A 2 -18.77 -4.15 -8.50
C LEU A 2 -19.50 -4.44 -7.18
N ARG A 3 -20.77 -4.03 -7.03
CA ARG A 3 -21.55 -4.29 -5.82
C ARG A 3 -21.54 -5.77 -5.42
N ILE A 4 -21.84 -6.69 -6.35
CA ILE A 4 -21.86 -8.13 -6.07
C ILE A 4 -20.49 -8.63 -5.62
N ALA A 5 -19.43 -8.20 -6.30
CA ALA A 5 -18.05 -8.58 -5.94
C ALA A 5 -17.68 -8.03 -4.55
N THR A 6 -18.07 -6.79 -4.23
CA THR A 6 -17.86 -6.18 -2.91
C THR A 6 -18.64 -6.90 -1.81
N GLU A 7 -19.88 -7.31 -2.06
CA GLU A 7 -20.69 -8.08 -1.11
C GLU A 7 -20.05 -9.44 -0.78
N ILE A 8 -19.44 -10.09 -1.76
CA ILE A 8 -18.75 -11.39 -1.59
C ILE A 8 -17.43 -11.20 -0.81
N GLU A 9 -16.62 -10.20 -1.19
CA GLU A 9 -15.31 -9.92 -0.58
C GLU A 9 -15.42 -9.23 0.78
N GLY A 10 -16.48 -8.47 1.00
CA GLY A 10 -16.74 -7.67 2.19
C GLY A 10 -16.22 -6.23 2.13
N HIS A 11 -15.38 -5.89 1.15
CA HIS A 11 -14.83 -4.55 0.91
C HIS A 11 -14.42 -4.36 -0.56
N PRO A 12 -14.40 -3.10 -1.09
CA PRO A 12 -14.20 -2.83 -2.52
C PRO A 12 -12.74 -2.68 -2.94
N ASP A 13 -11.80 -2.55 -2.02
CA ASP A 13 -10.41 -2.10 -2.25
C ASP A 13 -9.61 -2.97 -3.23
N ASN A 14 -9.83 -4.29 -3.24
CA ASN A 14 -9.22 -5.20 -4.21
C ASN A 14 -10.10 -5.41 -5.45
N VAL A 15 -11.41 -5.54 -5.28
CA VAL A 15 -12.30 -5.88 -6.39
C VAL A 15 -12.55 -4.71 -7.32
N ALA A 16 -12.55 -3.48 -6.81
CA ALA A 16 -12.75 -2.30 -7.65
C ALA A 16 -11.59 -2.09 -8.65
N PRO A 17 -10.30 -2.05 -8.25
CA PRO A 17 -9.22 -1.94 -9.20
C PRO A 17 -9.07 -3.18 -10.11
N ALA A 18 -9.45 -4.37 -9.65
CA ALA A 18 -9.48 -5.55 -10.51
C ALA A 18 -10.53 -5.45 -11.65
N ILE A 19 -11.61 -4.69 -11.43
CA ILE A 19 -12.66 -4.48 -12.43
C ILE A 19 -12.35 -3.31 -13.36
N PHE A 20 -11.83 -2.21 -12.81
CA PHE A 20 -11.66 -0.94 -13.55
C PHE A 20 -10.22 -0.69 -14.00
N GLY A 21 -9.25 -1.32 -13.36
CA GLY A 21 -7.83 -1.02 -13.57
C GLY A 21 -7.41 0.31 -12.95
N ASN A 22 -6.15 0.65 -13.13
CA ASN A 22 -5.57 1.95 -12.79
C ASN A 22 -5.77 2.35 -11.31
N LEU A 23 -5.91 3.64 -10.99
CA LEU A 23 -6.18 4.11 -9.63
C LEU A 23 -7.68 4.11 -9.35
N VAL A 24 -8.09 3.38 -8.33
CA VAL A 24 -9.48 3.38 -7.86
C VAL A 24 -9.53 3.68 -6.38
N VAL A 25 -10.31 4.68 -6.01
CA VAL A 25 -10.65 5.00 -4.63
C VAL A 25 -12.11 4.63 -4.42
N ALA A 26 -12.39 3.74 -3.47
CA ALA A 26 -13.74 3.25 -3.25
C ALA A 26 -14.11 3.24 -1.77
N SER A 27 -15.41 3.39 -1.50
CA SER A 27 -16.00 3.24 -0.18
C SER A 27 -17.19 2.28 -0.22
N TYR A 28 -17.42 1.59 0.89
CA TYR A 28 -18.57 0.70 1.06
C TYR A 28 -19.22 0.98 2.41
N ILE A 29 -20.39 1.59 2.39
CA ILE A 29 -21.14 1.97 3.60
C ILE A 29 -22.58 1.45 3.47
N GLY A 30 -22.97 0.58 4.37
CA GLY A 30 -24.23 -0.14 4.25
C GLY A 30 -24.23 -1.05 3.01
N GLU A 31 -25.13 -0.79 2.05
CA GLU A 31 -25.16 -1.50 0.76
C GLU A 31 -24.67 -0.64 -0.42
N ASP A 32 -24.21 0.58 -0.14
CA ASP A 32 -23.79 1.53 -1.16
C ASP A 32 -22.27 1.47 -1.40
N VAL A 33 -21.89 1.30 -2.67
CA VAL A 33 -20.51 1.32 -3.11
C VAL A 33 -20.29 2.57 -3.96
N GLN A 34 -19.50 3.50 -3.44
CA GLN A 34 -19.08 4.69 -4.16
C GLN A 34 -17.62 4.54 -4.59
N TYR A 35 -17.26 5.02 -5.77
CA TYR A 35 -15.90 4.96 -6.26
C TYR A 35 -15.56 6.10 -7.21
N VAL A 36 -14.26 6.39 -7.28
CA VAL A 36 -13.65 7.32 -8.23
C VAL A 36 -12.51 6.59 -8.93
N THR A 37 -12.42 6.74 -10.23
CA THR A 37 -11.31 6.22 -11.04
C THR A 37 -10.45 7.37 -11.56
N ALA A 38 -9.15 7.17 -11.63
CA ALA A 38 -8.20 8.13 -12.19
C ALA A 38 -6.99 7.39 -12.76
N ASP A 39 -6.19 8.09 -13.56
CA ASP A 39 -4.91 7.56 -14.00
C ASP A 39 -3.93 7.55 -12.82
N PHE A 40 -3.19 6.44 -12.69
CA PHE A 40 -2.12 6.37 -11.72
C PHE A 40 -0.93 7.21 -12.22
N PRO A 41 -0.27 8.00 -11.36
CA PRO A 41 0.90 8.78 -11.76
C PRO A 41 2.01 7.91 -12.33
N THR A 42 2.75 8.43 -13.31
CA THR A 42 3.88 7.71 -13.90
C THR A 42 4.99 7.51 -12.88
N CYS A 43 5.21 6.27 -12.50
CA CYS A 43 6.31 5.81 -11.66
C CYS A 43 6.47 4.31 -11.86
N ASP A 44 7.58 3.76 -11.40
CA ASP A 44 7.79 2.32 -11.35
C ASP A 44 7.31 1.76 -10.01
N LEU A 45 6.72 0.58 -10.07
CA LEU A 45 6.33 -0.19 -8.90
C LEU A 45 7.22 -1.42 -8.79
N VAL A 46 7.88 -1.59 -7.64
CA VAL A 46 8.66 -2.78 -7.35
C VAL A 46 8.05 -3.49 -6.16
N ALA A 47 7.62 -4.73 -6.36
CA ALA A 47 7.07 -5.58 -5.32
C ALA A 47 8.13 -6.58 -4.84
N PHE A 48 8.38 -6.62 -3.53
CA PHE A 48 9.06 -7.74 -2.88
C PHE A 48 8.01 -8.66 -2.26
N VAL A 49 7.97 -9.91 -2.68
CA VAL A 49 7.02 -10.93 -2.21
C VAL A 49 7.78 -11.96 -1.38
N PRO A 50 7.68 -11.94 -0.05
CA PRO A 50 8.28 -12.96 0.81
C PRO A 50 7.81 -14.37 0.47
N SER A 51 8.64 -15.38 0.74
CA SER A 51 8.35 -16.79 0.42
C SER A 51 7.28 -17.44 1.31
N TYR A 52 6.85 -16.77 2.36
CA TYR A 52 5.80 -17.25 3.28
C TYR A 52 4.47 -16.54 3.05
N GLN A 53 3.41 -17.16 3.54
CA GLN A 53 2.06 -16.57 3.55
C GLN A 53 1.74 -15.97 4.91
N LEU A 54 1.17 -14.78 4.90
CA LEU A 54 0.59 -14.14 6.08
C LEU A 54 -0.94 -14.27 6.00
N LYS A 55 -1.54 -14.90 7.02
CA LYS A 55 -3.00 -15.03 7.06
C LYS A 55 -3.63 -13.65 7.30
N THR A 56 -4.64 -13.33 6.53
CA THR A 56 -5.40 -12.07 6.68
C THR A 56 -5.98 -11.91 8.09
N SER A 57 -6.36 -13.02 8.74
CA SER A 57 -6.79 -13.03 10.15
C SER A 57 -5.73 -12.46 11.09
N ASP A 58 -4.47 -12.85 10.90
CA ASP A 58 -3.37 -12.42 11.78
C ASP A 58 -3.09 -10.92 11.57
N SER A 59 -3.13 -10.45 10.33
CA SER A 59 -3.02 -9.02 9.99
C SER A 59 -4.18 -8.16 10.50
N ARG A 60 -5.36 -8.77 10.72
CA ARG A 60 -6.50 -8.09 11.34
C ARG A 60 -6.40 -8.07 12.87
N ASN A 61 -5.86 -9.12 13.48
CA ASN A 61 -5.76 -9.28 14.94
C ASN A 61 -4.82 -8.26 15.59
N VAL A 62 -3.84 -7.71 14.85
CA VAL A 62 -2.92 -6.70 15.39
C VAL A 62 -3.50 -5.28 15.36
N LEU A 63 -4.65 -5.10 14.70
CA LEU A 63 -5.29 -3.77 14.62
C LEU A 63 -5.99 -3.44 15.94
N PRO A 64 -5.99 -2.16 16.36
CA PRO A 64 -6.73 -1.73 17.54
C PRO A 64 -8.25 -1.90 17.30
N LYS A 65 -8.96 -2.26 18.35
CA LYS A 65 -10.43 -2.39 18.33
C LYS A 65 -11.14 -1.05 18.39
N GLU A 66 -10.49 -0.06 18.95
CA GLU A 66 -11.03 1.29 19.18
C GLU A 66 -9.97 2.34 18.87
N TRP A 67 -10.41 3.52 18.49
CA TRP A 67 -9.59 4.67 18.16
C TRP A 67 -10.05 5.87 18.98
N SER A 68 -9.14 6.65 19.52
CA SER A 68 -9.51 7.96 20.02
C SER A 68 -9.92 8.84 18.83
N TYR A 69 -10.86 9.76 19.06
CA TYR A 69 -11.30 10.70 18.02
C TYR A 69 -10.11 11.46 17.40
N LYS A 70 -9.15 11.87 18.21
CA LYS A 70 -7.94 12.56 17.75
C LYS A 70 -7.10 11.70 16.79
N GLU A 71 -6.91 10.43 17.12
CA GLU A 71 -6.16 9.50 16.26
C GLU A 71 -6.90 9.19 14.96
N ALA A 72 -8.22 8.99 15.03
CA ALA A 72 -9.04 8.76 13.84
C ALA A 72 -9.01 9.96 12.89
N VAL A 73 -9.07 11.19 13.41
CA VAL A 73 -8.93 12.43 12.60
C VAL A 73 -7.55 12.51 11.96
N ALA A 74 -6.46 12.21 12.71
CA ALA A 74 -5.11 12.21 12.16
C ALA A 74 -4.96 11.17 11.03
N ALA A 75 -5.41 9.94 11.25
CA ALA A 75 -5.34 8.88 10.27
C ALA A 75 -6.13 9.22 8.98
N SER A 76 -7.36 9.73 9.15
CA SER A 76 -8.19 10.18 8.02
C SER A 76 -7.54 11.32 7.25
N SER A 77 -6.95 12.30 7.93
CA SER A 77 -6.30 13.45 7.26
C SER A 77 -5.11 13.03 6.40
N VAL A 78 -4.29 12.12 6.90
CA VAL A 78 -3.14 11.54 6.16
C VAL A 78 -3.62 10.80 4.90
N ALA A 79 -4.63 9.95 5.03
CA ALA A 79 -5.19 9.22 3.89
C ALA A 79 -5.76 10.17 2.83
N ASN A 80 -6.47 11.23 3.24
CA ASN A 80 -7.02 12.23 2.33
C ASN A 80 -5.90 12.97 1.55
N VAL A 81 -4.79 13.33 2.22
CA VAL A 81 -3.64 13.97 1.56
C VAL A 81 -2.97 13.02 0.60
N ALA A 82 -2.77 11.75 0.98
CA ALA A 82 -2.18 10.73 0.10
C ALA A 82 -2.97 10.60 -1.22
N ILE A 83 -4.29 10.46 -1.13
CA ILE A 83 -5.16 10.34 -2.31
C ILE A 83 -5.16 11.62 -3.14
N ALA A 84 -5.29 12.79 -2.51
CA ALA A 84 -5.27 14.07 -3.23
C ALA A 84 -3.94 14.31 -3.97
N ALA A 85 -2.81 13.91 -3.38
CA ALA A 85 -1.50 14.00 -3.97
C ALA A 85 -1.34 13.02 -5.16
N LEU A 86 -1.79 11.76 -5.02
CA LEU A 86 -1.80 10.80 -6.13
C LEU A 86 -2.62 11.32 -7.32
N LEU A 87 -3.82 11.86 -7.08
CA LEU A 87 -4.67 12.42 -8.13
C LEU A 87 -4.05 13.63 -8.82
N LYS A 88 -3.12 14.32 -8.19
CA LYS A 88 -2.36 15.44 -8.78
C LYS A 88 -1.02 15.04 -9.39
N GLY A 89 -0.61 13.78 -9.25
CA GLY A 89 0.72 13.33 -9.68
C GLY A 89 1.86 13.80 -8.78
N ASP A 90 1.57 14.31 -7.58
CA ASP A 90 2.58 14.69 -6.58
C ASP A 90 3.03 13.46 -5.79
N LEU A 91 3.93 12.67 -6.39
CA LEU A 91 4.43 11.43 -5.80
C LEU A 91 5.25 11.64 -4.52
N VAL A 92 5.90 12.78 -4.36
CA VAL A 92 6.67 13.10 -3.15
C VAL A 92 5.74 13.28 -1.95
N THR A 93 4.69 14.09 -2.10
CA THR A 93 3.69 14.29 -1.04
C THR A 93 2.88 13.02 -0.81
N ALA A 94 2.50 12.31 -1.88
CA ALA A 94 1.78 11.04 -1.79
C ALA A 94 2.58 10.00 -1.00
N GLY A 95 3.86 9.81 -1.35
CA GLY A 95 4.73 8.83 -0.72
C GLY A 95 4.93 9.09 0.78
N ARG A 96 5.23 10.34 1.14
CA ARG A 96 5.32 10.75 2.56
C ARG A 96 4.04 10.45 3.33
N SER A 97 2.89 10.71 2.72
CA SER A 97 1.60 10.46 3.36
C SER A 97 1.27 8.96 3.44
N ILE A 98 1.59 8.17 2.41
CA ILE A 98 1.43 6.71 2.42
C ILE A 98 2.22 6.09 3.58
N GLU A 99 3.47 6.48 3.77
CA GLU A 99 4.32 5.95 4.85
C GLU A 99 3.89 6.42 6.26
N LEU A 100 2.99 7.38 6.34
CA LEU A 100 2.36 7.83 7.58
C LEU A 100 1.01 7.14 7.85
N ASP A 101 0.71 6.00 7.22
CA ASP A 101 -0.53 5.28 7.51
C ASP A 101 -0.64 4.93 9.00
N HIS A 102 -1.67 5.50 9.62
CA HIS A 102 -1.99 5.29 11.02
C HIS A 102 -3.02 4.19 11.25
N PHE A 103 -3.78 3.78 10.20
CA PHE A 103 -4.83 2.78 10.36
C PHE A 103 -4.31 1.35 10.35
N HIS A 104 -3.31 1.05 9.50
CA HIS A 104 -2.94 -0.34 9.21
C HIS A 104 -1.45 -0.60 9.35
N GLU A 105 -0.61 0.07 8.57
CA GLU A 105 0.79 -0.31 8.39
C GLU A 105 1.60 -0.27 9.69
N ARG A 106 1.44 0.78 10.50
CA ARG A 106 2.15 0.87 11.80
C ARG A 106 1.97 -0.33 12.72
N TYR A 107 0.88 -1.10 12.54
CA TYR A 107 0.61 -2.32 13.30
C TYR A 107 1.06 -3.56 12.56
N ARG A 108 0.81 -3.61 11.24
CA ARG A 108 1.07 -4.79 10.40
C ARG A 108 2.54 -4.97 10.05
N GLN A 109 3.32 -3.90 9.96
CA GLN A 109 4.75 -3.97 9.58
C GLN A 109 5.55 -4.92 10.49
N SER A 110 5.19 -5.08 11.76
CA SER A 110 5.84 -6.00 12.69
C SER A 110 5.67 -7.48 12.34
N LEU A 111 4.69 -7.82 11.50
CA LEU A 111 4.43 -9.17 11.02
C LEU A 111 5.30 -9.56 9.80
N VAL A 112 5.99 -8.58 9.19
CA VAL A 112 6.79 -8.78 7.98
C VAL A 112 8.25 -8.45 8.31
N LYS A 113 9.04 -9.49 8.60
CA LYS A 113 10.41 -9.36 9.11
C LYS A 113 11.37 -8.65 8.12
N GLU A 114 11.08 -8.71 6.82
CA GLU A 114 11.85 -8.07 5.77
C GLU A 114 11.56 -6.57 5.62
N PHE A 115 10.40 -6.11 6.10
CA PHE A 115 9.92 -4.75 5.89
C PHE A 115 10.94 -3.66 6.28
N PRO A 116 11.60 -3.69 7.45
CA PRO A 116 12.55 -2.66 7.82
C PRO A 116 13.76 -2.57 6.88
N GLN A 117 14.29 -3.72 6.44
CA GLN A 117 15.46 -3.77 5.55
C GLN A 117 15.11 -3.30 4.13
N VAL A 118 13.95 -3.72 3.61
CA VAL A 118 13.46 -3.28 2.29
C VAL A 118 13.23 -1.77 2.31
N LYS A 119 12.59 -1.26 3.35
CA LYS A 119 12.30 0.18 3.51
C LYS A 119 13.57 1.01 3.60
N GLU A 120 14.59 0.54 4.35
CA GLU A 120 15.87 1.23 4.45
C GLU A 120 16.57 1.33 3.10
N VAL A 121 16.64 0.22 2.35
CA VAL A 121 17.24 0.22 1.01
C VAL A 121 16.44 1.09 0.05
N ALA A 122 15.11 1.07 0.12
CA ALA A 122 14.26 1.91 -0.71
C ALA A 122 14.53 3.41 -0.47
N HIS A 123 14.65 3.83 0.79
CA HIS A 123 14.99 5.22 1.13
C HIS A 123 16.41 5.62 0.67
N GLN A 124 17.38 4.70 0.70
CA GLN A 124 18.73 4.94 0.17
C GLN A 124 18.75 5.12 -1.35
N HIS A 125 17.70 4.68 -2.04
CA HIS A 125 17.50 4.80 -3.48
C HIS A 125 16.37 5.76 -3.86
N ASP A 126 16.06 6.74 -2.99
CA ASP A 126 15.09 7.80 -3.22
C ASP A 126 13.68 7.31 -3.61
N ALA A 127 13.26 6.17 -3.07
CA ALA A 127 11.89 5.71 -3.25
C ALA A 127 10.90 6.74 -2.68
N TYR A 128 9.84 7.00 -3.41
CA TYR A 128 8.75 7.87 -2.95
C TYR A 128 8.04 7.30 -1.74
N ALA A 129 7.83 5.97 -1.72
CA ALA A 129 7.20 5.25 -0.63
C ALA A 129 7.57 3.77 -0.62
N THR A 130 7.58 3.19 0.59
CA THR A 130 7.60 1.74 0.84
C THR A 130 6.46 1.41 1.80
N TYR A 131 5.60 0.47 1.40
CA TYR A 131 4.40 0.12 2.16
C TYR A 131 3.98 -1.34 1.93
N LEU A 132 3.10 -1.85 2.80
CA LEU A 132 2.53 -3.19 2.64
C LEU A 132 1.36 -3.17 1.65
N SER A 133 1.34 -4.13 0.73
CA SER A 133 0.18 -4.35 -0.14
C SER A 133 -0.94 -5.00 0.65
N GLY A 134 -1.99 -4.24 0.94
CA GLY A 134 -3.14 -4.72 1.71
C GLY A 134 -2.76 -5.27 3.08
N ALA A 135 -3.03 -6.56 3.31
CA ALA A 135 -2.69 -7.23 4.57
C ALA A 135 -1.20 -7.61 4.69
N GLY A 136 -0.42 -7.48 3.64
CA GLY A 136 0.92 -8.05 3.49
C GLY A 136 0.86 -9.55 3.11
N PRO A 137 2.00 -10.28 3.06
CA PRO A 137 3.34 -9.82 3.39
C PRO A 137 4.05 -9.07 2.25
N THR A 138 3.43 -8.90 1.08
CA THR A 138 4.03 -8.19 -0.06
C THR A 138 4.37 -6.75 0.32
N ILE A 139 5.60 -6.34 0.01
CA ILE A 139 6.11 -4.99 0.22
C ILE A 139 6.17 -4.29 -1.13
N MET A 140 5.48 -3.17 -1.25
CA MET A 140 5.45 -2.34 -2.45
C MET A 140 6.38 -1.15 -2.29
N ASN A 141 7.07 -0.80 -3.37
CA ASN A 141 7.94 0.36 -3.43
C ASN A 141 7.59 1.19 -4.67
N LEU A 142 7.41 2.49 -4.47
CA LEU A 142 7.19 3.46 -5.55
C LEU A 142 8.50 4.17 -5.82
N LEU A 143 8.96 4.17 -7.08
CA LEU A 143 10.22 4.78 -7.48
C LEU A 143 10.07 5.63 -8.75
N ALA A 144 10.95 6.60 -8.90
CA ALA A 144 11.19 7.18 -10.20
C ALA A 144 11.92 6.15 -11.09
N PRO A 145 11.62 6.06 -12.39
CA PRO A 145 12.20 5.04 -13.28
C PRO A 145 13.73 5.00 -13.28
N GLU A 146 14.39 6.15 -13.12
CA GLU A 146 15.84 6.28 -13.05
C GLU A 146 16.47 5.62 -11.83
N HIS A 147 15.71 5.38 -10.75
CA HIS A 147 16.20 4.76 -9.51
C HIS A 147 15.92 3.26 -9.44
N THR A 148 15.00 2.75 -10.26
CA THR A 148 14.48 1.38 -10.17
C THR A 148 15.56 0.32 -10.32
N ALA A 149 16.41 0.41 -11.33
CA ALA A 149 17.44 -0.59 -11.57
C ALA A 149 18.46 -0.68 -10.43
N ALA A 150 18.88 0.47 -9.87
CA ALA A 150 19.80 0.51 -8.75
C ALA A 150 19.17 -0.04 -7.47
N PHE A 151 17.90 0.29 -7.21
CA PHE A 151 17.13 -0.25 -6.09
C PHE A 151 16.99 -1.76 -6.17
N VAL A 152 16.55 -2.31 -7.32
CA VAL A 152 16.40 -3.76 -7.51
C VAL A 152 17.72 -4.49 -7.27
N ALA A 153 18.82 -4.00 -7.84
CA ALA A 153 20.14 -4.59 -7.63
C ALA A 153 20.60 -4.54 -6.15
N ALA A 154 20.21 -3.49 -5.41
CA ALA A 154 20.49 -3.39 -3.98
C ALA A 154 19.61 -4.34 -3.16
N LEU A 155 18.35 -4.47 -3.53
CA LEU A 155 17.38 -5.37 -2.88
C LEU A 155 17.79 -6.85 -3.06
N GLU A 156 18.25 -7.24 -4.26
CA GLU A 156 18.79 -8.58 -4.53
C GLU A 156 19.99 -8.92 -3.63
N LYS A 157 20.88 -7.94 -3.39
CA LYS A 157 22.05 -8.13 -2.53
C LYS A 157 21.72 -8.40 -1.06
N LEU A 158 20.53 -8.07 -0.61
CA LEU A 158 20.09 -8.41 0.75
C LEU A 158 19.95 -9.92 0.96
N GLY A 159 19.77 -10.70 -0.12
CA GLY A 159 19.62 -12.17 -0.04
C GLY A 159 18.37 -12.59 0.72
N LEU A 160 17.32 -11.78 0.72
CA LEU A 160 16.07 -12.10 1.39
C LEU A 160 15.32 -13.23 0.69
N GLU A 161 14.66 -14.08 1.47
CA GLU A 161 13.83 -15.18 0.93
C GLU A 161 12.52 -14.64 0.34
N GLY A 162 12.45 -14.51 -0.97
CA GLY A 162 11.29 -13.96 -1.67
C GLY A 162 11.55 -13.77 -3.16
N GLN A 163 10.63 -13.09 -3.82
CA GLN A 163 10.69 -12.75 -5.24
C GLN A 163 10.51 -11.24 -5.43
N ILE A 164 11.22 -10.70 -6.42
CA ILE A 164 11.13 -9.30 -6.80
C ILE A 164 10.41 -9.22 -8.15
N PHE A 165 9.40 -8.36 -8.23
CA PHE A 165 8.67 -8.06 -9.45
C PHE A 165 8.74 -6.56 -9.75
N GLN A 166 9.01 -6.23 -11.00
CA GLN A 166 8.89 -4.88 -11.55
C GLN A 166 7.58 -4.83 -12.35
N LEU A 167 6.73 -3.85 -12.05
CA LEU A 167 5.37 -3.70 -12.57
C LEU A 167 5.24 -2.40 -13.36
#